data_94d76c8e1c94e508b76969d16015eed5
#
_entry.id   94d76c8e1c94e508b76969d16015eed5
#
_cell.length_a   1.000
_cell.length_b   1.000
_cell.length_c   1.000
_cell.angle_alpha   90.00
_cell.angle_beta   90.00
_cell.angle_gamma   90.00
#
_symmetry.space_group_name_H-M   'P 1'
#
loop_
_entity.id
_entity.type
_entity.pdbx_description
1 polymer ?
#
loop_
_entity_poly.entity_id
_entity_poly.type
_entity_poly.pdbx_seq_one_letter_code
_entity_poly.pdbx_strand_id
1 'polypeptide(L)' 'MAAQGYADLIRHVGHAIETVTYGNLDNVAVECLDCYEVIIDYDKE' A
#
# COMPACT_ATOMS: atom_id res chain seq x y z
N MET A 1 -1.37 6.48 -3.95
CA MET A 1 -1.77 7.36 -2.84
C MET A 1 -2.13 6.55 -1.61
N ALA A 2 -1.62 6.92 -0.47
CA ALA A 2 -1.84 6.17 0.75
C ALA A 2 -3.27 6.35 1.27
N ALA A 3 -3.74 5.36 2.01
CA ALA A 3 -5.03 5.46 2.68
C ALA A 3 -4.95 6.56 3.72
N GLN A 4 -5.99 7.38 3.79
CA GLN A 4 -6.02 8.55 4.66
C GLN A 4 -6.90 8.35 5.88
N GLY A 5 -7.56 7.21 5.99
CA GLY A 5 -8.42 6.93 7.12
C GLY A 5 -9.30 5.74 6.87
N TYR A 6 -10.28 5.57 7.75
CA TYR A 6 -11.16 4.41 7.72
C TYR A 6 -11.87 4.23 6.37
N ALA A 7 -12.41 5.30 5.82
CA ALA A 7 -13.18 5.20 4.58
C ALA A 7 -12.31 4.75 3.40
N ASP A 8 -11.05 5.18 3.39
CA ASP A 8 -10.13 4.78 2.32
C ASP A 8 -9.63 3.35 2.50
N LEU A 9 -9.52 2.92 3.74
CA LEU A 9 -9.00 1.58 4.02
C LEU A 9 -10.06 0.50 3.90
N ILE A 10 -11.30 0.81 4.31
CA ILE A 10 -12.36 -0.20 4.31
C ILE A 10 -12.69 -0.70 2.90
N ARG A 11 -12.39 0.10 1.87
CA ARG A 11 -12.62 -0.32 0.49
C ARG A 11 -11.82 -1.56 0.12
N HIS A 12 -10.77 -1.84 0.88
CA HIS A 12 -9.88 -2.96 0.58
C HIS A 12 -10.21 -4.22 1.34
N VAL A 13 -11.31 -4.23 2.08
CA VAL A 13 -11.73 -5.44 2.81
C VAL A 13 -12.00 -6.54 1.78
N GLY A 14 -11.37 -7.68 1.98
CA GLY A 14 -11.50 -8.81 1.06
C GLY A 14 -10.59 -8.75 -0.14
N HIS A 15 -9.81 -7.68 -0.29
CA HIS A 15 -8.86 -7.56 -1.40
C HIS A 15 -7.52 -8.19 -1.05
N ALA A 16 -6.79 -8.63 -2.07
CA ALA A 16 -5.45 -9.15 -1.89
C ALA A 16 -4.48 -8.00 -1.68
N ILE A 17 -3.65 -8.11 -0.65
CA ILE A 17 -2.71 -7.07 -0.25
C ILE A 17 -1.30 -7.65 -0.29
N GLU A 18 -0.33 -6.86 -0.75
CA GLU A 18 1.05 -7.30 -0.79
C GLU A 18 1.99 -6.18 -0.37
N THR A 19 3.04 -6.55 0.37
CA THR A 19 4.09 -5.64 0.73
C THR A 19 5.20 -5.78 -0.29
N VAL A 20 5.60 -4.67 -0.90
CA VAL A 20 6.60 -4.67 -1.98
C VAL A 20 7.68 -3.65 -1.68
N THR A 21 8.80 -3.77 -2.39
CA THR A 21 9.91 -2.84 -2.24
C THR A 21 10.25 -2.22 -3.59
N TYR A 22 10.80 -1.00 -3.52
CA TYR A 22 11.25 -0.28 -4.71
C TYR A 22 12.65 0.27 -4.45
N GLY A 23 13.39 0.49 -5.52
CA GLY A 23 14.68 1.15 -5.42
C GLY A 23 15.69 0.40 -4.57
N ASN A 24 15.75 -0.92 -4.69
CA ASN A 24 16.70 -1.73 -3.94
C ASN A 24 16.53 -1.56 -2.44
N LEU A 25 15.27 -1.66 -1.97
CA LEU A 25 14.88 -1.53 -0.58
C LEU A 25 14.91 -0.08 -0.06
N ASP A 26 14.96 0.89 -0.96
CA ASP A 26 14.89 2.29 -0.54
C ASP A 26 13.49 2.70 -0.14
N ASN A 27 12.50 1.99 -0.65
CA ASN A 27 11.09 2.28 -0.34
C ASN A 27 10.35 0.96 -0.13
N VAL A 28 9.48 0.94 0.87
CA VAL A 28 8.62 -0.23 1.14
C VAL A 28 7.18 0.25 1.12
N ALA A 29 6.35 -0.48 0.41
CA ALA A 29 4.94 -0.10 0.25
C ALA A 29 4.03 -1.30 0.43
N VAL A 30 2.81 -1.03 0.86
CA VAL A 30 1.73 -2.01 0.89
C VAL A 30 0.74 -1.63 -0.20
N GLU A 31 0.51 -2.55 -1.13
CA GLU A 31 -0.33 -2.30 -2.29
C GLU A 31 -1.51 -3.25 -2.33
N CYS A 32 -2.64 -2.74 -2.82
CA CYS A 32 -3.82 -3.57 -3.06
C CYS A 32 -3.72 -4.10 -4.49
N LEU A 33 -3.68 -5.42 -4.63
CA LEU A 33 -3.54 -6.04 -5.93
C LEU A 33 -4.84 -6.00 -6.75
N ASP A 34 -5.97 -5.86 -6.08
CA ASP A 34 -7.25 -5.78 -6.78
C ASP A 34 -7.54 -4.39 -7.33
N CYS A 35 -7.11 -3.36 -6.59
CA CYS A 35 -7.35 -1.97 -6.98
C CYS A 35 -6.13 -1.33 -7.63
N TYR A 36 -4.97 -1.94 -7.53
CA TYR A 36 -3.70 -1.36 -7.97
C TYR A 36 -3.44 -0.03 -7.29
N GLU A 37 -3.73 0.03 -6.00
CA GLU A 37 -3.60 1.25 -5.23
C GLU A 37 -2.59 1.05 -4.12
N VAL A 38 -1.74 2.05 -3.91
CA VAL A 38 -0.81 2.03 -2.79
C VAL A 38 -1.55 2.47 -1.54
N ILE A 39 -1.57 1.59 -0.54
CA ILE A 39 -2.28 1.87 0.71
C ILE A 39 -1.39 2.70 1.64
N ILE A 40 -0.13 2.31 1.75
CA ILE A 40 0.82 2.98 2.61
C ILE A 40 2.22 2.76 2.05
N ASP A 41 3.09 3.76 2.18
CA ASP A 41 4.48 3.59 1.80
C ASP A 41 5.38 4.40 2.72
N TYR A 42 6.62 3.94 2.84
CA TYR A 42 7.63 4.61 3.64
C TYR A 42 8.98 4.49 2.96
N ASP A 43 9.72 5.58 2.97
CA ASP A 43 11.08 5.60 2.46
C ASP A 43 12.04 5.14 3.56
N LYS A 44 13.13 4.55 3.12
CA LYS A 44 14.20 4.18 4.03
C LYS A 44 14.81 5.45 4.62
N GLU A 45 15.06 5.43 5.92
CA GLU A 45 15.67 6.57 6.60
C GLU A 45 17.17 6.61 6.45
#